data_7d617be946974afdb445b66bf6198760
#
_entry.id   7d617be946974afdb445b66bf6198760
#
_cell.length_a   1.000
_cell.length_b   1.000
_cell.length_c   1.000
_cell.angle_alpha   90.00
_cell.angle_beta   90.00
_cell.angle_gamma   90.00
#
_symmetry.space_group_name_H-M   'P 1'
#
loop_
_entity.id
_entity.type
_entity.pdbx_description
1 polymer ?
#
loop_
_entity_poly.entity_id
_entity_poly.type
_entity_poly.pdbx_seq_one_letter_code
_entity_poly.pdbx_strand_id
1 'polypeptide(L)'
;MDMQEKYRQQLDISYSYHLAKRMEKHRTNEELGYRTAGSKAELATGEMLEQEMHTIGFPIIHKDAITVDAWEFERAKMTFLNEKGEEETIQLGAYQTNFVTDGPECYSVVYAGRGTLQDYEGMDVTGKLVLVDINQRDEWWINYPVYQAHLKGAAAVIAAQTGGYGEVDERALNARCIRSGGEA
;
A
#
# COMPACT_ATOMS: atom_id res chain seq x y z
N MET A 1 -24.54 34.22 12.85
CA MET A 1 -23.96 33.14 12.02
C MET A 1 -23.14 32.27 12.94
N ASP A 2 -23.46 30.99 12.99
CA ASP A 2 -22.75 30.00 13.82
C ASP A 2 -21.30 29.86 13.36
N MET A 3 -20.40 29.49 14.27
CA MET A 3 -18.98 29.28 13.98
C MET A 3 -18.77 28.17 12.92
N GLN A 4 -19.61 27.13 12.96
CA GLN A 4 -19.57 26.06 11.95
C GLN A 4 -19.93 26.58 10.55
N GLU A 5 -20.89 27.49 10.44
CA GLU A 5 -21.28 28.07 9.16
C GLU A 5 -20.18 28.97 8.61
N LYS A 6 -19.54 29.79 9.47
CA LYS A 6 -18.36 30.56 9.06
C LYS A 6 -17.21 29.70 8.56
N TYR A 7 -16.95 28.57 9.24
CA TYR A 7 -15.92 27.62 8.82
C TYR A 7 -16.26 27.02 7.46
N ARG A 8 -17.49 26.52 7.27
CA ARG A 8 -17.93 25.94 5.98
C ARG A 8 -17.78 26.90 4.81
N GLN A 9 -18.06 28.16 5.00
CA GLN A 9 -17.97 29.20 3.97
C GLN A 9 -16.48 29.49 3.59
N GLN A 10 -15.54 29.17 4.46
CA GLN A 10 -14.12 29.37 4.22
C GLN A 10 -13.42 28.12 3.66
N LEU A 11 -14.13 26.98 3.57
CA LEU A 11 -13.55 25.77 2.98
C LEU A 11 -13.38 25.95 1.48
N ASP A 12 -12.15 25.84 1.03
CA ASP A 12 -11.80 25.83 -0.39
C ASP A 12 -11.37 24.42 -0.82
N ILE A 13 -12.32 23.67 -1.34
CA ILE A 13 -12.10 22.31 -1.86
C ILE A 13 -11.16 22.33 -3.06
N SER A 14 -11.24 23.38 -3.88
CA SER A 14 -10.36 23.55 -5.05
C SER A 14 -8.90 23.71 -4.62
N TYR A 15 -8.65 24.50 -3.58
CA TYR A 15 -7.32 24.64 -2.98
C TYR A 15 -6.78 23.31 -2.50
N SER A 16 -7.58 22.56 -1.73
CA SER A 16 -7.20 21.26 -1.19
C SER A 16 -6.87 20.26 -2.31
N TYR A 17 -7.69 20.25 -3.36
CA TYR A 17 -7.45 19.40 -4.52
C TYR A 17 -6.16 19.77 -5.28
N HIS A 18 -5.92 21.06 -5.49
CA HIS A 18 -4.68 21.50 -6.14
C HIS A 18 -3.44 21.22 -5.30
N LEU A 19 -3.55 21.34 -3.97
CA LEU A 19 -2.44 20.94 -3.07
C LEU A 19 -2.14 19.44 -3.19
N ALA A 20 -3.16 18.59 -3.16
CA ALA A 20 -3.00 17.15 -3.37
C ALA A 20 -2.35 16.84 -4.72
N LYS A 21 -2.75 17.53 -5.79
CA LYS A 21 -2.13 17.38 -7.12
C LYS A 21 -0.67 17.84 -7.17
N ARG A 22 -0.30 18.82 -6.37
CA ARG A 22 1.12 19.22 -6.22
C ARG A 22 1.92 18.15 -5.49
N MET A 23 1.37 17.57 -4.43
CA MET A 23 1.99 16.46 -3.69
C MET A 23 2.20 15.21 -4.57
N GLU A 24 1.27 14.93 -5.46
CA GLU A 24 1.34 13.80 -6.40
C GLU A 24 2.54 13.87 -7.35
N LYS A 25 3.09 15.05 -7.61
CA LYS A 25 4.28 15.22 -8.45
C LYS A 25 5.57 14.69 -7.82
N HIS A 26 5.61 14.60 -6.48
CA HIS A 26 6.72 14.03 -5.75
C HIS A 26 6.47 12.55 -5.54
N ARG A 27 7.07 11.71 -6.37
CA ARG A 27 6.90 10.26 -6.34
C ARG A 27 8.25 9.54 -6.41
N THR A 28 8.35 8.40 -5.77
CA THR A 28 9.51 7.52 -5.81
C THR A 28 9.47 6.62 -7.04
N ASN A 29 8.26 6.21 -7.41
CA ASN A 29 8.00 5.31 -8.54
C ASN A 29 7.10 6.00 -9.54
N GLU A 30 7.58 6.19 -10.78
CA GLU A 30 6.86 6.92 -11.83
C GLU A 30 5.66 6.15 -12.36
N GLU A 31 5.76 4.82 -12.44
CA GLU A 31 4.71 3.96 -12.98
C GLU A 31 3.54 3.83 -11.99
N LEU A 32 3.84 3.62 -10.71
CA LEU A 32 2.85 3.35 -9.68
C LEU A 32 2.39 4.59 -8.91
N GLY A 33 3.11 5.70 -9.05
CA GLY A 33 2.70 6.99 -8.53
C GLY A 33 2.75 7.16 -7.01
N TYR A 34 3.45 6.28 -6.28
CA TYR A 34 3.60 6.40 -4.84
C TYR A 34 4.95 7.00 -4.43
N ARG A 35 5.08 7.34 -3.16
CA ARG A 35 6.34 7.68 -2.49
C ARG A 35 6.47 6.89 -1.20
N THR A 36 7.66 6.39 -0.98
CA THR A 36 7.99 5.59 0.20
C THR A 36 8.50 6.46 1.34
N ALA A 37 8.30 6.02 2.56
CA ALA A 37 8.87 6.65 3.75
C ALA A 37 10.41 6.67 3.67
N GLY A 38 11.03 7.77 4.10
CA GLY A 38 12.48 7.96 4.06
C GLY A 38 13.04 8.30 2.68
N SER A 39 12.22 8.40 1.64
CA SER A 39 12.65 8.71 0.28
C SER A 39 12.90 10.21 0.07
N LYS A 40 13.69 10.53 -0.97
CA LYS A 40 13.86 11.92 -1.43
C LYS A 40 12.53 12.58 -1.83
N ALA A 41 11.60 11.80 -2.37
CA ALA A 41 10.28 12.29 -2.75
C ALA A 41 9.43 12.67 -1.52
N GLU A 42 9.54 11.92 -0.42
CA GLU A 42 8.90 12.28 0.85
C GLU A 42 9.49 13.57 1.42
N LEU A 43 10.82 13.69 1.47
CA LEU A 43 11.48 14.92 1.94
C LEU A 43 11.07 16.14 1.11
N ALA A 44 11.06 16.02 -0.22
CA ALA A 44 10.64 17.11 -1.11
C ALA A 44 9.16 17.48 -0.90
N THR A 45 8.31 16.50 -0.59
CA THR A 45 6.91 16.76 -0.22
C THR A 45 6.82 17.52 1.10
N GLY A 46 7.62 17.13 2.09
CA GLY A 46 7.70 17.82 3.38
C GLY A 46 8.13 19.28 3.24
N GLU A 47 9.15 19.55 2.43
CA GLU A 47 9.60 20.91 2.11
C GLU A 47 8.53 21.75 1.41
N MET A 48 7.82 21.15 0.44
CA MET A 48 6.71 21.82 -0.24
C MET A 48 5.58 22.16 0.74
N LEU A 49 5.23 21.25 1.65
CA LEU A 49 4.18 21.48 2.64
C LEU A 49 4.59 22.53 3.68
N GLU A 50 5.84 22.55 4.10
CA GLU A 50 6.38 23.60 4.98
C GLU A 50 6.25 24.98 4.32
N GLN A 51 6.65 25.10 3.06
CA GLN A 51 6.49 26.34 2.31
C GLN A 51 5.02 26.76 2.19
N GLU A 52 4.12 25.80 2.00
CA GLU A 52 2.69 26.08 1.96
C GLU A 52 2.16 26.58 3.31
N MET A 53 2.58 25.98 4.42
CA MET A 53 2.22 26.43 5.76
C MET A 53 2.68 27.87 6.03
N HIS A 54 3.90 28.23 5.58
CA HIS A 54 4.36 29.63 5.65
C HIS A 54 3.48 30.57 4.83
N THR A 55 3.07 30.14 3.63
CA THR A 55 2.20 30.94 2.75
C THR A 55 0.80 31.16 3.36
N ILE A 56 0.28 30.16 4.05
CA ILE A 56 -0.99 30.26 4.79
C ILE A 56 -0.87 31.18 6.01
N GLY A 57 0.36 31.38 6.52
CA GLY A 57 0.63 32.28 7.63
C GLY A 57 0.78 31.59 8.99
N PHE A 58 1.15 30.33 9.03
CA PHE A 58 1.53 29.67 10.29
C PHE A 58 2.78 30.33 10.86
N PRO A 59 2.73 30.88 12.09
CA PRO A 59 3.83 31.64 12.65
C PRO A 59 4.98 30.75 13.16
N ILE A 60 4.69 29.50 13.49
CA ILE A 60 5.64 28.54 14.05
C ILE A 60 5.41 27.21 13.35
N ILE A 61 6.48 26.65 12.76
CA ILE A 61 6.50 25.36 12.12
C ILE A 61 7.71 24.60 12.67
N HIS A 62 7.49 23.40 13.16
CA HIS A 62 8.54 22.49 13.61
C HIS A 62 8.56 21.24 12.75
N LYS A 63 9.77 20.75 12.47
CA LYS A 63 9.99 19.43 11.89
C LYS A 63 10.71 18.56 12.91
N ASP A 64 10.08 17.47 13.27
CA ASP A 64 10.69 16.46 14.13
C ASP A 64 11.32 15.38 13.25
N ALA A 65 12.62 15.16 13.43
CA ALA A 65 13.33 14.11 12.73
C ALA A 65 12.99 12.75 13.35
N ILE A 66 12.54 11.85 12.52
CA ILE A 66 12.30 10.43 12.91
C ILE A 66 13.15 9.52 12.03
N THR A 67 13.53 8.38 12.56
CA THR A 67 14.19 7.33 11.79
C THR A 67 13.15 6.33 11.33
N VAL A 68 13.17 6.02 10.04
CA VAL A 68 12.27 5.03 9.43
C VAL A 68 13.08 4.10 8.54
N ASP A 69 12.60 2.88 8.37
CA ASP A 69 13.17 1.96 7.40
C ASP A 69 12.87 2.47 5.99
N ALA A 70 13.93 2.72 5.24
CA ALA A 70 13.80 3.05 3.83
C ALA A 70 13.57 1.77 3.02
N TRP A 71 12.64 1.83 2.09
CA TRP A 71 12.39 0.74 1.16
C TRP A 71 12.08 1.29 -0.23
N GLU A 72 12.44 0.53 -1.23
CA GLU A 72 12.15 0.83 -2.62
C GLU A 72 11.47 -0.36 -3.28
N PHE A 73 10.69 -0.06 -4.29
CA PHE A 73 9.99 -1.06 -5.08
C PHE A 73 10.16 -0.72 -6.55
N GLU A 74 10.74 -1.64 -7.30
CA GLU A 74 10.92 -1.47 -8.74
C GLU A 74 9.71 -2.01 -9.50
N ARG A 75 9.44 -3.30 -9.36
CA ARG A 75 8.34 -3.98 -10.04
C ARG A 75 8.01 -5.32 -9.38
N ALA A 76 6.77 -5.76 -9.53
CA ALA A 76 6.38 -7.14 -9.31
C ALA A 76 5.35 -7.55 -10.36
N LYS A 77 5.47 -8.78 -10.85
CA LYS A 77 4.55 -9.38 -11.82
C LYS A 77 4.23 -10.78 -11.38
N MET A 78 3.02 -11.20 -11.62
CA MET A 78 2.60 -12.58 -11.43
C MET A 78 1.99 -13.07 -12.74
N THR A 79 2.49 -14.22 -13.21
CA THR A 79 1.95 -14.93 -14.37
C THR A 79 1.33 -16.23 -13.91
N PHE A 80 0.14 -16.52 -14.37
CA PHE A 80 -0.62 -17.73 -14.01
C PHE A 80 -1.47 -18.21 -15.18
N LEU A 81 -1.96 -19.44 -15.09
CA LEU A 81 -2.93 -19.94 -16.05
C LEU A 81 -4.36 -19.61 -15.56
N ASN A 82 -5.11 -18.94 -16.41
CA ASN A 82 -6.52 -18.65 -16.13
C ASN A 82 -7.42 -19.89 -16.28
N GLU A 83 -8.70 -19.74 -16.03
CA GLU A 83 -9.68 -20.83 -16.11
C GLU A 83 -9.77 -21.49 -17.50
N LYS A 84 -9.33 -20.79 -18.54
CA LYS A 84 -9.29 -21.30 -19.92
C LYS A 84 -7.98 -22.00 -20.25
N GLY A 85 -7.03 -22.02 -19.31
CA GLY A 85 -5.69 -22.55 -19.53
C GLY A 85 -4.78 -21.62 -20.33
N GLU A 86 -5.15 -20.34 -20.47
CA GLU A 86 -4.35 -19.31 -21.13
C GLU A 86 -3.43 -18.62 -20.09
N GLU A 87 -2.23 -18.28 -20.53
CA GLU A 87 -1.30 -17.56 -19.68
C GLU A 87 -1.73 -16.10 -19.53
N GLU A 88 -1.85 -15.64 -18.29
CA GLU A 88 -2.22 -14.28 -17.93
C GLU A 88 -1.18 -13.69 -17.01
N THR A 89 -0.80 -12.43 -17.26
CA THR A 89 0.18 -11.70 -16.44
C THR A 89 -0.46 -10.46 -15.86
N ILE A 90 -0.36 -10.32 -14.55
CA ILE A 90 -0.82 -9.14 -13.82
C ILE A 90 0.34 -8.41 -13.18
N GLN A 91 0.22 -7.09 -13.12
CA GLN A 91 1.13 -6.22 -12.38
C GLN A 91 0.70 -6.19 -10.92
N LEU A 92 1.67 -6.33 -10.00
CA LEU A 92 1.44 -6.24 -8.56
C LEU A 92 2.10 -4.97 -8.01
N GLY A 93 1.49 -4.38 -7.00
CA GLY A 93 2.14 -3.41 -6.13
C GLY A 93 2.92 -4.09 -5.02
N ALA A 94 3.61 -3.30 -4.21
CA ALA A 94 4.26 -3.80 -3.00
C ALA A 94 4.10 -2.80 -1.84
N TYR A 95 4.15 -3.31 -0.64
CA TYR A 95 4.14 -2.52 0.58
C TYR A 95 5.08 -3.15 1.60
N GLN A 96 6.17 -2.46 1.90
CA GLN A 96 7.20 -2.85 2.87
C GLN A 96 7.60 -4.34 2.77
N THR A 97 7.71 -4.85 1.55
CA THR A 97 8.08 -6.25 1.32
C THR A 97 9.59 -6.39 1.19
N ASN A 98 10.10 -7.48 1.74
CA ASN A 98 11.47 -7.95 1.52
C ASN A 98 11.51 -9.23 0.67
N PHE A 99 10.40 -9.59 0.04
CA PHE A 99 10.32 -10.69 -0.91
C PHE A 99 10.90 -10.24 -2.26
N VAL A 100 12.02 -10.83 -2.63
CA VAL A 100 12.76 -10.51 -3.86
C VAL A 100 13.12 -11.82 -4.57
N THR A 101 12.99 -11.81 -5.88
CA THR A 101 13.42 -12.92 -6.75
C THR A 101 14.42 -12.40 -7.79
N ASP A 102 15.44 -13.18 -8.12
CA ASP A 102 16.44 -12.82 -9.15
C ASP A 102 15.95 -13.10 -10.59
N GLY A 103 14.66 -13.33 -10.75
CA GLY A 103 14.01 -13.65 -12.01
C GLY A 103 12.66 -14.30 -11.75
N PRO A 104 12.00 -14.83 -12.78
CA PRO A 104 10.76 -15.57 -12.59
C PRO A 104 10.98 -16.83 -11.76
N GLU A 105 10.24 -16.98 -10.68
CA GLU A 105 10.20 -18.18 -9.84
C GLU A 105 8.78 -18.72 -9.78
N CYS A 106 8.66 -20.04 -9.68
CA CYS A 106 7.35 -20.69 -9.58
C CYS A 106 7.01 -21.02 -8.14
N TYR A 107 5.82 -20.61 -7.73
CA TYR A 107 5.27 -20.89 -6.42
C TYR A 107 3.89 -21.51 -6.53
N SER A 108 3.56 -22.39 -5.59
CA SER A 108 2.17 -22.76 -5.36
C SER A 108 1.44 -21.61 -4.63
N VAL A 109 0.21 -21.36 -5.03
CA VAL A 109 -0.65 -20.34 -4.39
C VAL A 109 -1.74 -21.03 -3.60
N VAL A 110 -2.00 -20.59 -2.37
CA VAL A 110 -3.08 -21.07 -1.51
C VAL A 110 -3.95 -19.87 -1.15
N TYR A 111 -5.25 -19.99 -1.38
CA TYR A 111 -6.22 -18.99 -0.94
C TYR A 111 -6.61 -19.24 0.51
N ALA A 112 -6.42 -18.24 1.36
CA ALA A 112 -6.70 -18.30 2.80
C ALA A 112 -7.72 -17.24 3.23
N GLY A 113 -8.78 -17.05 2.45
CA GLY A 113 -9.88 -16.16 2.81
C GLY A 113 -9.39 -14.79 3.26
N ARG A 114 -9.69 -14.42 4.51
CA ARG A 114 -9.26 -13.15 5.12
C ARG A 114 -7.90 -13.23 5.82
N GLY A 115 -7.24 -14.39 5.80
CA GLY A 115 -5.96 -14.62 6.46
C GLY A 115 -6.04 -14.58 7.98
N THR A 116 -7.19 -14.92 8.57
CA THR A 116 -7.34 -15.08 10.01
C THR A 116 -6.77 -16.42 10.48
N LEU A 117 -6.59 -16.60 11.79
CA LEU A 117 -6.10 -17.85 12.34
C LEU A 117 -6.95 -19.05 11.90
N GLN A 118 -8.29 -18.88 11.88
CA GLN A 118 -9.24 -19.91 11.49
C GLN A 118 -9.15 -20.23 9.98
N ASP A 119 -8.91 -19.24 9.14
CA ASP A 119 -8.79 -19.45 7.69
C ASP A 119 -7.62 -20.39 7.34
N TYR A 120 -6.61 -20.46 8.20
CA TYR A 120 -5.46 -21.35 8.01
C TYR A 120 -5.63 -22.76 8.59
N GLU A 121 -6.74 -23.07 9.25
CA GLU A 121 -6.94 -24.40 9.84
C GLU A 121 -6.89 -25.49 8.77
N GLY A 122 -6.01 -26.48 8.99
CA GLY A 122 -5.82 -27.60 8.07
C GLY A 122 -5.04 -27.27 6.78
N MET A 123 -4.55 -26.03 6.63
CA MET A 123 -3.77 -25.63 5.46
C MET A 123 -2.27 -25.78 5.70
N ASP A 124 -1.57 -26.38 4.74
CA ASP A 124 -0.13 -26.27 4.63
C ASP A 124 0.23 -25.12 3.67
N VAL A 125 0.79 -24.06 4.21
CA VAL A 125 1.22 -22.88 3.45
C VAL A 125 2.75 -22.72 3.42
N THR A 126 3.48 -23.67 3.96
CA THR A 126 4.95 -23.61 4.07
C THR A 126 5.58 -23.42 2.69
N GLY A 127 6.35 -22.34 2.52
CA GLY A 127 7.04 -21.99 1.28
C GLY A 127 6.12 -21.60 0.11
N LYS A 128 4.83 -21.43 0.34
CA LYS A 128 3.84 -21.05 -0.70
C LYS A 128 3.52 -19.56 -0.64
N LEU A 129 2.97 -19.04 -1.72
CA LEU A 129 2.31 -17.74 -1.70
C LEU A 129 0.89 -17.89 -1.14
N VAL A 130 0.51 -17.00 -0.26
CA VAL A 130 -0.84 -16.98 0.31
C VAL A 130 -1.61 -15.81 -0.29
N LEU A 131 -2.75 -16.11 -0.92
CA LEU A 131 -3.68 -15.11 -1.41
C LEU A 131 -4.74 -14.85 -0.34
N VAL A 132 -4.94 -13.59 0.03
CA VAL A 132 -5.95 -13.16 1.00
C VAL A 132 -6.80 -12.02 0.46
N ASP A 133 -8.06 -12.00 0.87
CA ASP A 133 -8.97 -10.87 0.62
C ASP A 133 -8.82 -9.82 1.74
N ILE A 134 -8.72 -8.56 1.35
CA ILE A 134 -8.68 -7.43 2.28
C ILE A 134 -9.81 -6.46 1.96
N ASN A 135 -10.59 -6.13 3.00
CA ASN A 135 -11.56 -5.05 2.98
C ASN A 135 -11.15 -3.97 3.99
N GLN A 136 -10.51 -2.92 3.52
CA GLN A 136 -10.01 -1.83 4.37
C GLN A 136 -11.12 -1.00 5.01
N ARG A 137 -12.35 -1.10 4.52
CA ARG A 137 -13.48 -0.34 5.06
C ARG A 137 -14.01 -0.96 6.35
N ASP A 138 -14.11 -2.27 6.37
CA ASP A 138 -14.81 -3.00 7.42
C ASP A 138 -13.86 -3.78 8.33
N GLU A 139 -12.57 -3.80 8.01
CA GLU A 139 -11.59 -4.65 8.66
C GLU A 139 -10.26 -3.92 8.91
N TRP A 140 -9.44 -4.53 9.77
CA TRP A 140 -8.09 -4.04 10.02
C TRP A 140 -7.18 -4.21 8.79
N TRP A 141 -6.08 -3.53 8.84
CA TRP A 141 -5.03 -3.56 7.83
C TRP A 141 -4.38 -4.95 7.74
N ILE A 142 -3.60 -5.11 6.69
CA ILE A 142 -2.96 -6.37 6.27
C ILE A 142 -1.95 -6.97 7.25
N ASN A 143 -1.57 -6.26 8.31
CA ASN A 143 -0.55 -6.72 9.26
C ASN A 143 -0.90 -8.06 9.92
N TYR A 144 -2.14 -8.25 10.33
CA TYR A 144 -2.55 -9.50 10.96
C TYR A 144 -2.53 -10.70 10.01
N PRO A 145 -3.11 -10.64 8.81
CA PRO A 145 -3.00 -11.69 7.81
C PRO A 145 -1.54 -12.05 7.47
N VAL A 146 -0.67 -11.04 7.32
CA VAL A 146 0.75 -11.25 7.04
C VAL A 146 1.45 -11.93 8.20
N TYR A 147 1.17 -11.51 9.43
CA TYR A 147 1.73 -12.12 10.63
C TYR A 147 1.32 -13.60 10.76
N GLN A 148 0.05 -13.92 10.50
CA GLN A 148 -0.42 -15.31 10.52
C GLN A 148 0.26 -16.15 9.43
N ALA A 149 0.39 -15.63 8.23
CA ALA A 149 1.11 -16.30 7.14
C ALA A 149 2.59 -16.56 7.51
N HIS A 150 3.24 -15.57 8.11
CA HIS A 150 4.62 -15.68 8.60
C HIS A 150 4.77 -16.81 9.62
N LEU A 151 3.94 -16.84 10.66
CA LEU A 151 3.98 -17.88 11.70
C LEU A 151 3.81 -19.30 11.14
N LYS A 152 3.18 -19.42 9.96
CA LYS A 152 2.94 -20.70 9.28
C LYS A 152 3.95 -21.01 8.16
N GLY A 153 4.97 -20.17 8.02
CA GLY A 153 6.08 -20.40 7.10
C GLY A 153 5.76 -20.12 5.63
N ALA A 154 4.75 -19.31 5.33
CA ALA A 154 4.49 -18.87 3.96
C ALA A 154 5.67 -18.06 3.38
N ALA A 155 5.88 -18.15 2.09
CA ALA A 155 6.94 -17.40 1.39
C ALA A 155 6.57 -15.91 1.26
N ALA A 156 5.32 -15.60 0.90
CA ALA A 156 4.81 -14.24 0.83
C ALA A 156 3.27 -14.23 0.87
N VAL A 157 2.69 -13.04 1.05
CA VAL A 157 1.25 -12.80 0.99
C VAL A 157 0.94 -11.91 -0.21
N ILE A 158 -0.06 -12.30 -0.98
CA ILE A 158 -0.70 -11.49 -2.00
C ILE A 158 -2.05 -11.04 -1.45
N ALA A 159 -2.25 -9.74 -1.35
CA ALA A 159 -3.49 -9.18 -0.86
C ALA A 159 -4.33 -8.67 -2.03
N ALA A 160 -5.53 -9.21 -2.20
CA ALA A 160 -6.54 -8.71 -3.09
C ALA A 160 -7.49 -7.80 -2.32
N GLN A 161 -7.68 -6.57 -2.79
CA GLN A 161 -8.65 -5.68 -2.17
C GLN A 161 -10.04 -5.96 -2.73
N THR A 162 -10.91 -6.49 -1.91
CA THR A 162 -12.28 -6.88 -2.27
C THR A 162 -13.33 -5.85 -1.87
N GLY A 163 -12.94 -4.81 -1.13
CA GLY A 163 -13.79 -3.72 -0.71
C GLY A 163 -12.95 -2.50 -0.33
N GLY A 164 -13.59 -1.36 -0.11
CA GLY A 164 -12.88 -0.14 0.25
C GLY A 164 -13.78 1.10 0.23
N TYR A 165 -13.17 2.26 0.36
CA TYR A 165 -13.85 3.56 0.42
C TYR A 165 -14.21 4.17 -0.94
N GLY A 166 -14.04 3.48 -2.03
CA GLY A 166 -14.34 3.97 -3.36
C GLY A 166 -14.35 2.87 -4.39
N GLU A 167 -14.72 3.22 -5.61
CA GLU A 167 -14.56 2.34 -6.75
C GLU A 167 -13.06 2.08 -6.96
N VAL A 168 -12.69 0.82 -7.03
CA VAL A 168 -11.32 0.43 -7.35
C VAL A 168 -11.18 0.53 -8.87
N ASP A 169 -10.39 1.50 -9.34
CA ASP A 169 -9.93 1.48 -10.73
C ASP A 169 -9.02 0.26 -10.87
N GLU A 170 -9.33 -0.64 -11.80
CA GLU A 170 -8.51 -1.83 -12.07
C GLU A 170 -7.06 -1.47 -12.42
N ARG A 171 -6.83 -0.23 -12.89
CA ARG A 171 -5.50 0.33 -13.14
C ARG A 171 -4.85 0.94 -11.92
N ALA A 172 -5.60 1.16 -10.84
CA ALA A 172 -5.06 1.60 -9.57
C ALA A 172 -4.38 0.40 -8.91
N LEU A 173 -3.07 0.37 -8.97
CA LEU A 173 -2.22 -0.71 -8.48
C LEU A 173 -2.27 -0.81 -6.94
N ASN A 174 -3.39 -1.28 -6.46
CA ASN A 174 -3.58 -1.69 -5.06
C ASN A 174 -3.29 -3.16 -4.82
N ALA A 175 -2.91 -3.91 -5.86
CA ALA A 175 -2.42 -5.27 -5.71
C ALA A 175 -1.10 -5.25 -4.93
N ARG A 176 -0.97 -6.11 -3.94
CA ARG A 176 0.10 -6.01 -2.95
C ARG A 176 0.71 -7.36 -2.71
N CYS A 177 2.01 -7.43 -2.95
CA CYS A 177 2.80 -8.58 -2.54
C CYS A 177 3.55 -8.20 -1.27
N ILE A 178 3.34 -8.93 -0.19
CA ILE A 178 3.96 -8.68 1.10
C ILE A 178 4.57 -9.98 1.59
N ARG A 179 5.85 -9.93 1.92
CA ARG A 179 6.52 -11.09 2.51
C ARG A 179 6.03 -11.32 3.93
N SER A 180 5.74 -12.58 4.26
CA SER A 180 5.62 -13.03 5.63
C SER A 180 7.02 -13.00 6.28
N GLY A 181 7.35 -12.05 7.08
CA GLY A 181 8.64 -12.05 7.79
C GLY A 181 9.39 -10.73 7.80
N GLY A 182 8.76 -9.64 7.44
CA GLY A 182 9.23 -8.34 7.88
C GLY A 182 9.12 -8.28 9.40
N GLU A 183 10.21 -7.96 10.08
CA GLU A 183 10.17 -7.68 11.52
C GLU A 183 9.15 -6.56 11.76
N ALA A 184 8.29 -6.77 12.74
CA ALA A 184 7.35 -5.79 13.23
C ALA A 184 8.06 -4.73 14.07
#